data_1c528e9ffe387d168f8ea4fe5c8c2f48
#
_entry.id   1c528e9ffe387d168f8ea4fe5c8c2f48
#
_cell.length_a   1.000
_cell.length_b   1.000
_cell.length_c   1.000
_cell.angle_alpha   90.00
_cell.angle_beta   90.00
_cell.angle_gamma   90.00
#
_symmetry.space_group_name_H-M   'P 1'
#
loop_
_entity.id
_entity.type
_entity.pdbx_description
1 polymer ?
#
loop_
_entity_poly.entity_id
_entity_poly.type
_entity_poly.pdbx_seq_one_letter_code
_entity_poly.pdbx_strand_id
1 'polypeptide(L)'
;DQKVDINLIVNHIGRKTNCVIEADGSLNDRAEKIFRGTIDFKNGSSGSKGQESEQVLLLGDDVVNKTIPLILCAEENVEGNHGATIGALDDDTLFYFASRGMDEKTAERVMTRAKLERICRRIPDAQSREETENLLKTVMNDGQDD
;
A
#
# COMPACT_ATOMS: atom_id res chain seq x y z
N ASP A 1 16.30 4.67 9.76
CA ASP A 1 16.39 5.39 8.47
C ASP A 1 16.38 4.38 7.31
N GLN A 2 15.20 3.87 6.95
CA GLN A 2 15.06 2.98 5.78
C GLN A 2 14.64 3.80 4.56
N LYS A 3 15.22 3.45 3.39
CA LYS A 3 14.83 4.01 2.10
C LYS A 3 14.34 2.89 1.21
N VAL A 4 13.15 3.03 0.67
CA VAL A 4 12.53 2.04 -0.21
C VAL A 4 12.14 2.72 -1.51
N ASP A 5 12.57 2.16 -2.63
CA ASP A 5 12.20 2.59 -3.97
C ASP A 5 11.58 1.40 -4.71
N ILE A 6 10.28 1.51 -5.02
CA ILE A 6 9.51 0.46 -5.68
C ILE A 6 9.05 0.99 -7.04
N ASN A 7 9.28 0.21 -8.08
CA ASN A 7 8.78 0.50 -9.42
C ASN A 7 8.05 -0.73 -9.98
N LEU A 8 6.73 -0.60 -10.11
CA LEU A 8 5.86 -1.64 -10.68
C LEU A 8 5.33 -1.16 -12.03
N ILE A 9 5.44 -2.00 -13.05
CA ILE A 9 4.94 -1.70 -14.39
C ILE A 9 4.07 -2.87 -14.85
N VAL A 10 2.81 -2.59 -15.18
CA VAL A 10 1.91 -3.55 -15.80
C VAL A 10 1.63 -3.13 -17.23
N ASN A 11 2.03 -3.97 -18.18
CA ASN A 11 1.77 -3.76 -19.59
C ASN A 11 0.54 -4.57 -20.04
N HIS A 12 -0.50 -3.88 -20.46
CA HIS A 12 -1.66 -4.48 -21.11
C HIS A 12 -1.37 -4.63 -22.59
N ILE A 13 -1.10 -5.86 -23.06
CA ILE A 13 -0.74 -6.17 -24.45
C ILE A 13 -1.94 -6.74 -25.20
N GLY A 14 -2.75 -7.58 -24.52
CA GLY A 14 -3.92 -8.25 -25.07
C GLY A 14 -5.22 -7.50 -24.81
N ARG A 15 -6.27 -7.90 -25.52
CA ARG A 15 -7.63 -7.34 -25.34
C ARG A 15 -8.28 -7.85 -24.06
N LYS A 16 -9.10 -6.98 -23.42
CA LYS A 16 -9.93 -7.31 -22.25
C LYS A 16 -9.12 -7.89 -21.07
N THR A 17 -7.91 -7.42 -20.90
CA THR A 17 -7.08 -7.78 -19.75
C THR A 17 -7.42 -6.91 -18.53
N ASN A 18 -7.25 -7.47 -17.34
CA ASN A 18 -7.44 -6.71 -16.09
C ASN A 18 -6.19 -6.74 -15.24
N CYS A 19 -5.89 -5.62 -14.58
CA CYS A 19 -4.90 -5.58 -13.51
C CYS A 19 -5.40 -4.78 -12.30
N VAL A 20 -4.93 -5.18 -11.13
CA VAL A 20 -5.08 -4.43 -9.89
C VAL A 20 -3.71 -4.35 -9.23
N ILE A 21 -3.24 -3.13 -8.96
CA ILE A 21 -2.07 -2.85 -8.16
C ILE A 21 -2.57 -2.35 -6.81
N GLU A 22 -2.24 -3.05 -5.74
CA GLU A 22 -2.53 -2.62 -4.37
C GLU A 22 -1.21 -2.49 -3.60
N ALA A 23 -0.98 -1.34 -2.99
CA ALA A 23 0.19 -1.07 -2.18
C ALA A 23 -0.24 -0.48 -0.83
N ASP A 24 0.05 -1.21 0.24
CA ASP A 24 -0.23 -0.75 1.60
C ASP A 24 1.07 -0.68 2.41
N GLY A 25 1.15 0.27 3.32
CA GLY A 25 2.32 0.41 4.16
C GLY A 25 2.16 1.41 5.29
N SER A 26 3.19 1.46 6.12
CA SER A 26 3.40 2.52 7.11
C SER A 26 4.85 3.00 7.04
N LEU A 27 5.05 4.28 7.29
CA LEU A 27 6.35 4.91 7.37
C LEU A 27 6.52 5.51 8.76
N ASN A 28 7.60 5.13 9.46
CA ASN A 28 7.89 5.56 10.81
C ASN A 28 9.19 6.37 10.83
N ASP A 29 9.37 7.19 11.83
CA ASP A 29 10.57 7.97 12.14
C ASP A 29 11.03 8.85 10.97
N ARG A 30 12.10 8.46 10.27
CA ARG A 30 12.70 9.15 9.12
C ARG A 30 12.76 8.26 7.88
N ALA A 31 11.80 7.34 7.76
CA ALA A 31 11.73 6.47 6.60
C ALA A 31 11.39 7.25 5.32
N GLU A 32 12.04 6.87 4.23
CA GLU A 32 11.77 7.43 2.90
C GLU A 32 11.22 6.35 1.97
N LYS A 33 10.12 6.61 1.29
CA LYS A 33 9.55 5.73 0.28
C LYS A 33 9.32 6.47 -1.03
N ILE A 34 9.70 5.84 -2.13
CA ILE A 34 9.28 6.22 -3.47
C ILE A 34 8.54 5.03 -4.06
N PHE A 35 7.28 5.24 -4.45
CA PHE A 35 6.47 4.26 -5.14
C PHE A 35 6.09 4.78 -6.53
N ARG A 36 6.39 3.99 -7.57
CA ARG A 36 6.00 4.25 -8.95
C ARG A 36 5.14 3.10 -9.43
N GLY A 37 3.87 3.35 -9.64
CA GLY A 37 2.94 2.42 -10.25
C GLY A 37 2.64 2.85 -11.68
N THR A 38 2.89 1.98 -12.66
CA THR A 38 2.60 2.27 -14.06
C THR A 38 1.64 1.24 -14.62
N ILE A 39 0.52 1.71 -15.16
CA ILE A 39 -0.40 0.92 -15.96
C ILE A 39 -0.24 1.41 -17.39
N ASP A 40 0.23 0.53 -18.28
CA ASP A 40 0.54 0.90 -19.66
C ASP A 40 -0.36 0.09 -20.63
N PHE A 41 -1.34 0.76 -21.20
CA PHE A 41 -2.24 0.21 -22.21
C PHE A 41 -1.63 0.34 -23.59
N LYS A 42 -1.01 -0.75 -24.06
CA LYS A 42 -0.41 -0.81 -25.40
C LYS A 42 -1.47 -0.84 -26.48
N ASN A 43 -1.11 -0.41 -27.68
CA ASN A 43 -1.97 -0.53 -28.84
C ASN A 43 -2.43 -1.99 -29.03
N GLY A 44 -3.72 -2.21 -29.21
CA GLY A 44 -4.34 -3.54 -29.28
C GLY A 44 -4.89 -4.08 -27.96
N SER A 45 -4.77 -3.35 -26.85
CA SER A 45 -5.32 -3.73 -25.53
C SER A 45 -6.79 -3.34 -25.31
N SER A 46 -7.55 -3.11 -26.36
CA SER A 46 -8.94 -2.65 -26.30
C SER A 46 -9.82 -3.46 -25.33
N GLY A 47 -10.61 -2.75 -24.52
CA GLY A 47 -11.49 -3.30 -23.48
C GLY A 47 -10.76 -3.67 -22.20
N SER A 48 -9.49 -3.32 -22.06
CA SER A 48 -8.72 -3.60 -20.84
C SER A 48 -8.99 -2.59 -19.73
N LYS A 49 -8.81 -3.06 -18.48
CA LYS A 49 -9.03 -2.26 -17.26
C LYS A 49 -7.85 -2.41 -16.34
N GLY A 50 -7.43 -1.27 -15.75
CA GLY A 50 -6.38 -1.22 -14.76
C GLY A 50 -6.76 -0.33 -13.59
N GLN A 51 -6.45 -0.79 -12.39
CA GLN A 51 -6.64 -0.02 -11.17
C GLN A 51 -5.39 -0.06 -10.32
N GLU A 52 -5.01 1.11 -9.80
CA GLU A 52 -3.97 1.24 -8.80
C GLU A 52 -4.58 1.86 -7.53
N SER A 53 -4.22 1.31 -6.38
CA SER A 53 -4.65 1.79 -5.08
C SER A 53 -3.48 1.75 -4.11
N GLU A 54 -3.21 2.87 -3.45
CA GLU A 54 -2.17 2.97 -2.45
C GLU A 54 -2.75 3.47 -1.13
N GLN A 55 -2.37 2.82 -0.01
CA GLN A 55 -2.74 3.27 1.33
C GLN A 55 -1.52 3.29 2.24
N VAL A 56 -1.09 4.47 2.68
CA VAL A 56 0.10 4.65 3.51
C VAL A 56 -0.24 5.42 4.78
N LEU A 57 0.12 4.85 5.93
CA LEU A 57 0.15 5.57 7.20
C LEU A 57 1.49 6.27 7.37
N LEU A 58 1.44 7.55 7.69
CA LEU A 58 2.60 8.34 8.03
C LEU A 58 2.64 8.49 9.56
N LEU A 59 3.63 7.87 10.19
CA LEU A 59 3.78 7.78 11.64
C LEU A 59 5.12 8.43 12.03
N GLY A 60 5.15 9.75 11.97
CA GLY A 60 6.32 10.57 12.31
C GLY A 60 6.40 11.82 11.43
N ASP A 61 7.00 12.88 11.98
CA ASP A 61 7.07 14.19 11.32
C ASP A 61 8.12 14.25 10.20
N ASP A 62 9.12 13.37 10.26
CA ASP A 62 10.26 13.37 9.33
C ASP A 62 10.18 12.33 8.23
N VAL A 63 9.03 11.66 8.08
CA VAL A 63 8.82 10.66 7.02
C VAL A 63 8.69 11.31 5.65
N VAL A 64 9.25 10.69 4.62
CA VAL A 64 9.14 11.15 3.24
C VAL A 64 8.41 10.10 2.40
N ASN A 65 7.22 10.43 1.94
CA ASN A 65 6.48 9.59 1.00
C ASN A 65 6.35 10.28 -0.35
N LYS A 66 6.78 9.60 -1.41
CA LYS A 66 6.61 10.03 -2.80
C LYS A 66 5.87 8.96 -3.57
N THR A 67 4.76 9.34 -4.18
CA THR A 67 3.90 8.46 -4.98
C THR A 67 3.79 9.03 -6.37
N ILE A 68 4.12 8.23 -7.39
CA ILE A 68 4.15 8.63 -8.79
C ILE A 68 3.32 7.62 -9.60
N PRO A 69 1.99 7.76 -9.62
CA PRO A 69 1.13 6.93 -10.45
C PRO A 69 1.23 7.37 -11.90
N LEU A 70 1.31 6.43 -12.83
CA LEU A 70 1.31 6.67 -14.27
C LEU A 70 0.30 5.78 -14.97
N ILE A 71 -0.55 6.39 -15.81
CA ILE A 71 -1.43 5.67 -16.71
C ILE A 71 -1.10 6.11 -18.13
N LEU A 72 -0.52 5.19 -18.90
CA LEU A 72 -0.13 5.39 -20.28
C LEU A 72 -1.15 4.73 -21.20
N CYS A 73 -1.77 5.49 -22.11
CA CYS A 73 -2.82 5.02 -22.99
C CYS A 73 -2.40 5.17 -24.45
N ALA A 74 -1.98 4.06 -25.07
CA ALA A 74 -1.82 3.96 -26.52
C ALA A 74 -3.06 3.32 -27.19
N GLU A 75 -4.11 3.03 -26.42
CA GLU A 75 -5.39 2.48 -26.85
C GLU A 75 -6.53 3.34 -26.28
N GLU A 76 -7.55 3.64 -27.09
CA GLU A 76 -8.64 4.54 -26.70
C GLU A 76 -9.70 3.86 -25.83
N ASN A 77 -10.03 2.60 -26.13
CA ASN A 77 -11.07 1.84 -25.44
C ASN A 77 -10.51 1.10 -24.23
N VAL A 78 -10.08 1.82 -23.21
CA VAL A 78 -9.52 1.30 -21.94
C VAL A 78 -10.04 2.07 -20.74
N GLU A 79 -9.99 1.46 -19.57
CA GLU A 79 -10.31 2.11 -18.29
C GLU A 79 -9.09 2.03 -17.36
N GLY A 80 -8.53 3.17 -17.01
CA GLY A 80 -7.44 3.29 -16.06
C GLY A 80 -7.83 4.18 -14.89
N ASN A 81 -7.68 3.68 -13.67
CA ASN A 81 -7.96 4.44 -12.45
C ASN A 81 -6.79 4.32 -11.47
N HIS A 82 -6.55 5.39 -10.72
CA HIS A 82 -5.70 5.35 -9.56
C HIS A 82 -6.31 6.09 -8.38
N GLY A 83 -5.94 5.67 -7.16
CA GLY A 83 -6.33 6.35 -5.94
C GLY A 83 -5.25 6.16 -4.87
N ALA A 84 -5.03 7.20 -4.06
CA ALA A 84 -4.11 7.12 -2.95
C ALA A 84 -4.73 7.71 -1.69
N THR A 85 -4.55 7.03 -0.56
CA THR A 85 -4.88 7.54 0.76
C THR A 85 -3.60 7.54 1.59
N ILE A 86 -3.05 8.73 1.82
CA ILE A 86 -1.77 8.92 2.47
C ILE A 86 -1.95 9.94 3.59
N GLY A 87 -1.59 9.59 4.81
CA GLY A 87 -1.72 10.48 5.96
C GLY A 87 -1.51 9.79 7.29
N ALA A 88 -1.49 10.58 8.36
CA ALA A 88 -1.53 10.10 9.74
C ALA A 88 -2.93 9.59 10.10
N LEU A 89 -3.08 9.04 11.29
CA LEU A 89 -4.40 8.79 11.86
C LEU A 89 -5.09 10.12 12.17
N ASP A 90 -6.37 10.22 11.81
CA ASP A 90 -7.17 11.41 12.13
C ASP A 90 -7.55 11.49 13.63
N ASP A 91 -7.88 12.68 14.08
CA ASP A 91 -8.22 12.95 15.49
C ASP A 91 -9.41 12.13 15.97
N ASP A 92 -10.39 11.87 15.12
CA ASP A 92 -11.57 11.07 15.46
C ASP A 92 -11.19 9.61 15.71
N THR A 93 -10.31 9.06 14.88
CA THR A 93 -9.75 7.71 15.05
C THR A 93 -8.92 7.63 16.34
N LEU A 94 -8.04 8.59 16.59
CA LEU A 94 -7.23 8.65 17.81
C LEU A 94 -8.14 8.78 19.05
N PHE A 95 -9.15 9.64 19.02
CA PHE A 95 -10.13 9.79 20.08
C PHE A 95 -10.89 8.47 20.34
N TYR A 96 -11.29 7.76 19.30
CA TYR A 96 -11.97 6.47 19.44
C TYR A 96 -11.08 5.46 20.18
N PHE A 97 -9.81 5.34 19.80
CA PHE A 97 -8.87 4.44 20.48
C PHE A 97 -8.60 4.88 21.93
N ALA A 98 -8.41 6.17 22.17
CA ALA A 98 -8.21 6.73 23.51
C ALA A 98 -9.42 6.45 24.43
N SER A 99 -10.63 6.57 23.90
CA SER A 99 -11.87 6.25 24.66
C SER A 99 -11.97 4.77 25.05
N ARG A 100 -11.18 3.89 24.44
CA ARG A 100 -11.04 2.46 24.76
C ARG A 100 -9.79 2.15 25.60
N GLY A 101 -9.09 3.17 26.07
CA GLY A 101 -7.91 3.04 26.93
C GLY A 101 -6.63 2.70 26.17
N MET A 102 -6.58 2.91 24.85
CA MET A 102 -5.38 2.73 24.03
C MET A 102 -4.69 4.08 23.84
N ASP A 103 -3.38 4.12 24.03
CA ASP A 103 -2.57 5.27 23.67
C ASP A 103 -2.35 5.36 22.15
N GLU A 104 -1.82 6.48 21.70
CA GLU A 104 -1.59 6.77 20.30
C GLU A 104 -0.67 5.73 19.64
N LYS A 105 0.46 5.37 20.28
CA LYS A 105 1.39 4.35 19.76
C LYS A 105 0.72 2.99 19.57
N THR A 106 -0.16 2.62 20.49
CA THR A 106 -0.93 1.38 20.37
C THR A 106 -1.93 1.45 19.23
N ALA A 107 -2.62 2.59 19.05
CA ALA A 107 -3.55 2.82 17.95
C ALA A 107 -2.84 2.73 16.59
N GLU A 108 -1.71 3.40 16.43
CA GLU A 108 -0.86 3.37 15.24
C GLU A 108 -0.43 1.94 14.89
N ARG A 109 0.03 1.18 15.88
CA ARG A 109 0.44 -0.21 15.70
C ARG A 109 -0.72 -1.12 15.26
N VAL A 110 -1.89 -0.96 15.89
CA VAL A 110 -3.10 -1.72 15.51
C VAL A 110 -3.51 -1.40 14.08
N MET A 111 -3.51 -0.14 13.70
CA MET A 111 -3.89 0.30 12.36
C MET A 111 -2.88 -0.12 11.29
N THR A 112 -1.57 -0.02 11.59
CA THR A 112 -0.50 -0.53 10.73
C THR A 112 -0.69 -2.03 10.48
N ARG A 113 -0.87 -2.79 11.54
CA ARG A 113 -1.09 -4.23 11.44
C ARG A 113 -2.30 -4.58 10.58
N ALA A 114 -3.43 -3.90 10.81
CA ALA A 114 -4.64 -4.13 10.04
C ALA A 114 -4.46 -3.89 8.54
N LYS A 115 -3.71 -2.83 8.15
CA LYS A 115 -3.38 -2.55 6.75
C LYS A 115 -2.51 -3.64 6.13
N LEU A 116 -1.44 -4.05 6.81
CA LEU A 116 -0.52 -5.06 6.30
C LEU A 116 -1.19 -6.46 6.23
N GLU A 117 -1.99 -6.83 7.23
CA GLU A 117 -2.77 -8.07 7.19
C GLU A 117 -3.77 -8.09 6.02
N ARG A 118 -4.30 -6.94 5.60
CA ARG A 118 -5.18 -6.84 4.44
C ARG A 118 -4.48 -7.33 3.16
N ILE A 119 -3.24 -6.94 2.95
CA ILE A 119 -2.43 -7.38 1.81
C ILE A 119 -2.06 -8.86 1.94
N CYS A 120 -1.67 -9.33 3.13
CA CYS A 120 -1.36 -10.75 3.35
C CYS A 120 -2.53 -11.66 2.92
N ARG A 121 -3.77 -11.26 3.19
CA ARG A 121 -4.97 -12.02 2.78
C ARG A 121 -5.15 -12.14 1.27
N ARG A 122 -4.47 -11.32 0.46
CA ARG A 122 -4.49 -11.39 -1.01
C ARG A 122 -3.53 -12.46 -1.56
N ILE A 123 -2.61 -12.97 -0.76
CA ILE A 123 -1.69 -14.04 -1.16
C ILE A 123 -2.50 -15.33 -1.36
N PRO A 124 -2.60 -15.86 -2.60
CA PRO A 124 -3.47 -17.01 -2.87
C PRO A 124 -2.91 -18.31 -2.30
N ASP A 125 -1.59 -18.47 -2.30
CA ASP A 125 -0.94 -19.64 -1.73
C ASP A 125 -0.95 -19.60 -0.21
N ALA A 126 -1.52 -20.66 0.41
CA ALA A 126 -1.73 -20.72 1.85
C ALA A 126 -0.42 -20.74 2.65
N GLN A 127 0.59 -21.45 2.15
CA GLN A 127 1.88 -21.54 2.81
C GLN A 127 2.61 -20.19 2.79
N SER A 128 2.70 -19.55 1.61
CA SER A 128 3.33 -18.22 1.45
C SER A 128 2.60 -17.16 2.29
N ARG A 129 1.29 -17.25 2.39
CA ARG A 129 0.49 -16.34 3.24
C ARG A 129 0.85 -16.53 4.71
N GLU A 130 0.88 -17.77 5.22
CA GLU A 130 1.22 -18.07 6.61
C GLU A 130 2.65 -17.62 6.94
N GLU A 131 3.60 -17.89 6.05
CA GLU A 131 5.00 -17.45 6.21
C GLU A 131 5.09 -15.92 6.29
N THR A 132 4.35 -15.20 5.42
CA THR A 132 4.32 -13.73 5.40
C THR A 132 3.64 -13.16 6.66
N GLU A 133 2.54 -13.76 7.11
CA GLU A 133 1.86 -13.34 8.35
C GLU A 133 2.75 -13.57 9.58
N ASN A 134 3.52 -14.66 9.63
CA ASN A 134 4.45 -14.93 10.71
C ASN A 134 5.63 -13.95 10.70
N LEU A 135 6.18 -13.64 9.52
CA LEU A 135 7.21 -12.61 9.38
C LEU A 135 6.69 -11.24 9.86
N LEU A 136 5.46 -10.87 9.47
CA LEU A 136 4.84 -9.63 9.91
C LEU A 136 4.72 -9.55 11.43
N LYS A 137 4.30 -10.63 12.09
CA LYS A 137 4.23 -10.70 13.56
C LYS A 137 5.61 -10.48 14.20
N THR A 138 6.64 -11.09 13.66
CA THR A 138 8.01 -10.95 14.17
C THR A 138 8.48 -9.50 14.05
N VAL A 139 8.40 -8.92 12.85
CA VAL A 139 8.84 -7.54 12.60
C VAL A 139 8.07 -6.52 13.48
N MET A 140 6.78 -6.76 13.72
CA MET A 140 5.98 -5.85 14.56
C MET A 140 6.18 -6.04 16.06
N ASN A 141 6.69 -7.19 16.50
CA ASN A 141 7.00 -7.45 17.91
C ASN A 141 8.41 -6.99 18.27
N ASP A 142 9.38 -7.10 17.36
CA ASP A 142 10.76 -6.65 17.58
C ASP A 142 10.88 -5.12 17.81
N GLY A 143 9.86 -4.35 17.43
CA GLY A 143 9.74 -2.92 17.75
C GLY A 143 9.17 -2.61 19.14
N GLN A 144 9.06 -3.58 20.03
CA GLN A 144 8.55 -3.39 21.40
C GLN A 144 9.65 -3.12 22.46
N ASP A 145 10.93 -3.31 22.11
CA ASP A 145 12.04 -3.29 23.06
C ASP A 145 12.87 -1.96 23.02
N ASP A 146 12.39 -0.90 22.37
CA ASP A 146 13.02 0.43 22.36
C ASP A 146 12.03 1.51 22.98
#